data_4469ab532bc2754e36ec73cb22d9f8c2
#
_entry.id   4469ab532bc2754e36ec73cb22d9f8c2
#
_cell.length_a   1.000
_cell.length_b   1.000
_cell.length_c   1.000
_cell.angle_alpha   90.00
_cell.angle_beta   90.00
_cell.angle_gamma   90.00
#
_symmetry.space_group_name_H-M   'P 1'
#
loop_
_entity.id
_entity.type
_entity.pdbx_description
1 polymer ?
#
loop_
_entity_poly.entity_id
_entity_poly.type
_entity_poly.pdbx_seq_one_letter_code
_entity_poly.pdbx_strand_id
1 'polypeptide(L)'
;MYNILQLSDIHYGADYDGKFDTADQWDAVVRSAQKTLPTGYDAIVITGDIVDDDPNVSDDVKRERYEKVFTDALDLRKNEKSPLLVTPGNHDNRAILTEVADKVLPCLQWGLKQTDGFKDVGGQCLFATVGSKTLVILDSGTVDPYKGITKLAAHVLENKWNKEDTLLFTHKPFQNSRLYHRFMKDNLLPAEVGDLIAPYTFEYFCGHFHHLATVNATTINSRLNGVDVNMHVCPGIQCQIDPYSKDCVAIPIPGYQVITFEESSNSAVYVHPVILDDYVVKDKT
;
A
#
# COMPACT_ATOMS: atom_id res chain seq x y z
N MET A 1 20.09 8.76 4.55
CA MET A 1 18.87 8.08 5.01
C MET A 1 17.76 8.42 4.04
N TYR A 2 17.02 7.44 3.58
CA TYR A 2 15.85 7.56 2.70
C TYR A 2 14.58 7.29 3.48
N ASN A 3 13.50 7.95 3.12
CA ASN A 3 12.21 7.87 3.80
C ASN A 3 11.12 7.61 2.77
N ILE A 4 10.41 6.50 2.92
CA ILE A 4 9.24 6.14 2.12
C ILE A 4 8.01 6.30 2.99
N LEU A 5 7.00 6.99 2.49
CA LEU A 5 5.68 7.06 3.11
C LEU A 5 4.79 5.97 2.51
N GLN A 6 4.27 5.07 3.34
CA GLN A 6 3.22 4.14 2.93
C GLN A 6 1.88 4.56 3.49
N LEU A 7 0.89 4.63 2.61
CA LEU A 7 -0.51 4.96 2.86
C LEU A 7 -1.37 3.80 2.36
N SER A 8 -2.45 3.47 3.07
CA SER A 8 -3.35 2.37 2.70
C SER A 8 -4.75 2.58 3.22
N ASP A 9 -5.73 1.95 2.56
CA ASP A 9 -7.10 1.86 3.05
C ASP A 9 -7.68 3.25 3.38
N ILE A 10 -7.59 4.15 2.41
CA ILE A 10 -7.97 5.57 2.54
C ILE A 10 -9.48 5.71 2.50
N HIS A 11 -10.14 5.01 1.56
CA HIS A 11 -11.60 5.06 1.31
C HIS A 11 -12.13 6.50 1.25
N TYR A 12 -11.41 7.37 0.55
CA TYR A 12 -11.66 8.82 0.54
C TYR A 12 -13.09 9.16 0.13
N GLY A 13 -13.76 9.93 0.98
CA GLY A 13 -15.14 10.35 0.77
C GLY A 13 -16.19 9.28 1.11
N ALA A 14 -15.80 8.15 1.71
CA ALA A 14 -16.75 7.21 2.27
C ALA A 14 -17.37 7.78 3.55
N ASP A 15 -18.69 7.61 3.67
CA ASP A 15 -19.43 7.95 4.88
C ASP A 15 -19.79 6.65 5.61
N TYR A 16 -19.12 6.38 6.71
CA TYR A 16 -19.34 5.16 7.47
C TYR A 16 -20.55 5.31 8.39
N ASP A 17 -21.75 5.02 7.89
CA ASP A 17 -23.02 5.10 8.64
C ASP A 17 -23.28 6.48 9.31
N GLY A 18 -22.78 7.56 8.70
CA GLY A 18 -22.89 8.90 9.29
C GLY A 18 -22.00 9.13 10.52
N LYS A 19 -21.11 8.17 10.85
CA LYS A 19 -20.31 8.25 12.08
C LYS A 19 -19.04 9.07 11.90
N PHE A 20 -18.36 8.95 10.73
CA PHE A 20 -17.14 9.71 10.46
C PHE A 20 -16.95 9.92 8.97
N ASP A 21 -16.22 10.97 8.62
CA ASP A 21 -15.88 11.33 7.25
C ASP A 21 -14.40 11.02 6.99
N THR A 22 -14.15 10.17 6.03
CA THR A 22 -12.79 9.76 5.67
C THR A 22 -11.98 10.89 5.02
N ALA A 23 -12.63 11.93 4.49
CA ALA A 23 -11.94 13.11 3.99
C ALA A 23 -11.25 13.90 5.13
N ASP A 24 -11.93 14.07 6.28
CA ASP A 24 -11.33 14.68 7.47
C ASP A 24 -10.14 13.86 8.01
N GLN A 25 -10.24 12.53 7.96
CA GLN A 25 -9.15 11.63 8.36
C GLN A 25 -7.96 11.73 7.41
N TRP A 26 -8.21 11.76 6.11
CA TRP A 26 -7.18 11.98 5.10
C TRP A 26 -6.43 13.30 5.33
N ASP A 27 -7.15 14.39 5.51
CA ASP A 27 -6.54 15.69 5.80
C ASP A 27 -5.70 15.67 7.09
N ALA A 28 -6.13 14.93 8.12
CA ALA A 28 -5.35 14.78 9.35
C ALA A 28 -4.06 14.01 9.09
N VAL A 29 -4.11 12.93 8.30
CA VAL A 29 -2.94 12.14 7.91
C VAL A 29 -1.96 12.97 7.09
N VAL A 30 -2.43 13.72 6.09
CA VAL A 30 -1.58 14.61 5.27
C VAL A 30 -0.85 15.62 6.14
N ARG A 31 -1.56 16.31 7.04
CA ARG A 31 -0.93 17.25 7.99
C ARG A 31 0.08 16.57 8.91
N SER A 32 -0.24 15.38 9.42
CA SER A 32 0.66 14.61 10.27
C SER A 32 1.91 14.20 9.51
N ALA A 33 1.78 13.69 8.29
CA ALA A 33 2.90 13.29 7.44
C ALA A 33 3.82 14.47 7.12
N GLN A 34 3.27 15.64 6.79
CA GLN A 34 4.04 16.87 6.59
C GLN A 34 4.81 17.29 7.84
N LYS A 35 4.19 17.16 9.02
CA LYS A 35 4.82 17.49 10.30
C LYS A 35 5.93 16.48 10.66
N THR A 36 5.72 15.21 10.36
CA THR A 36 6.69 14.12 10.64
C THR A 36 7.95 14.28 9.80
N LEU A 37 7.82 14.65 8.53
CA LEU A 37 8.97 14.89 7.64
C LEU A 37 8.73 16.16 6.79
N PRO A 38 9.05 17.35 7.33
CA PRO A 38 8.80 18.62 6.64
C PRO A 38 9.58 18.78 5.32
N THR A 39 10.66 18.05 5.14
CA THR A 39 11.45 18.05 3.89
C THR A 39 10.86 17.18 2.79
N GLY A 40 9.77 16.47 3.08
CA GLY A 40 9.11 15.55 2.18
C GLY A 40 9.80 14.19 2.05
N TYR A 41 9.09 13.24 1.45
CA TYR A 41 9.48 11.83 1.33
C TYR A 41 10.21 11.53 0.02
N ASP A 42 11.18 10.63 0.07
CA ASP A 42 11.95 10.18 -1.10
C ASP A 42 11.10 9.30 -2.04
N ALA A 43 10.05 8.66 -1.51
CA ALA A 43 8.99 8.01 -2.27
C ALA A 43 7.70 7.97 -1.47
N ILE A 44 6.57 7.88 -2.17
CA ILE A 44 5.26 7.62 -1.58
C ILE A 44 4.67 6.38 -2.25
N VAL A 45 4.12 5.48 -1.44
CA VAL A 45 3.46 4.27 -1.91
C VAL A 45 2.05 4.20 -1.34
N ILE A 46 1.05 4.11 -2.21
CA ILE A 46 -0.34 3.89 -1.82
C ILE A 46 -0.71 2.44 -2.11
N THR A 47 -1.01 1.69 -1.07
CA THR A 47 -1.26 0.24 -1.15
C THR A 47 -2.76 -0.10 -1.20
N GLY A 48 -3.52 0.66 -1.99
CA GLY A 48 -4.90 0.33 -2.39
C GLY A 48 -6.00 0.81 -1.44
N ASP A 49 -7.23 0.55 -1.85
CA ASP A 49 -8.48 1.00 -1.25
C ASP A 49 -8.48 2.52 -1.06
N ILE A 50 -8.26 3.23 -2.18
CA ILE A 50 -8.10 4.69 -2.22
C ILE A 50 -9.47 5.38 -2.19
N VAL A 51 -10.40 4.91 -3.04
CA VAL A 51 -11.77 5.41 -3.16
C VAL A 51 -12.72 4.24 -3.30
N ASP A 52 -13.79 4.23 -2.52
CA ASP A 52 -14.81 3.19 -2.65
C ASP A 52 -15.54 3.23 -3.99
N ASP A 53 -15.68 2.07 -4.65
CA ASP A 53 -16.50 1.91 -5.85
C ASP A 53 -17.98 1.77 -5.48
N ASP A 54 -18.50 2.77 -4.73
CA ASP A 54 -19.92 2.83 -4.36
C ASP A 54 -20.76 3.06 -5.61
N PRO A 55 -21.75 2.19 -5.92
CA PRO A 55 -22.63 2.36 -7.08
C PRO A 55 -23.57 3.57 -6.98
N ASN A 56 -23.74 4.14 -5.78
CA ASN A 56 -24.55 5.35 -5.58
C ASN A 56 -23.76 6.66 -5.81
N VAL A 57 -22.46 6.56 -5.99
CA VAL A 57 -21.56 7.69 -6.25
C VAL A 57 -21.24 7.74 -7.74
N SER A 58 -21.44 8.91 -8.37
CA SER A 58 -21.14 9.06 -9.80
C SER A 58 -19.65 8.92 -10.10
N ASP A 59 -19.34 8.48 -11.33
CA ASP A 59 -17.97 8.32 -11.77
C ASP A 59 -17.17 9.64 -11.74
N ASP A 60 -17.82 10.78 -12.00
CA ASP A 60 -17.18 12.09 -11.93
C ASP A 60 -16.73 12.42 -10.50
N VAL A 61 -17.56 12.15 -9.51
CA VAL A 61 -17.20 12.32 -8.09
C VAL A 61 -16.07 11.37 -7.70
N LYS A 62 -16.09 10.11 -8.19
CA LYS A 62 -14.99 9.17 -7.96
C LYS A 62 -13.68 9.70 -8.55
N ARG A 63 -13.71 10.26 -9.78
CA ARG A 63 -12.54 10.90 -10.42
C ARG A 63 -11.98 12.04 -9.57
N GLU A 64 -12.84 12.95 -9.13
CA GLU A 64 -12.44 14.08 -8.26
C GLU A 64 -11.78 13.59 -6.96
N ARG A 65 -12.31 12.53 -6.37
CA ARG A 65 -11.74 11.91 -5.16
C ARG A 65 -10.33 11.34 -5.39
N TYR A 66 -10.13 10.59 -6.47
CA TYR A 66 -8.79 10.10 -6.83
C TYR A 66 -7.82 11.25 -7.13
N GLU A 67 -8.25 12.27 -7.91
CA GLU A 67 -7.44 13.44 -8.21
C GLU A 67 -7.01 14.17 -6.93
N LYS A 68 -7.91 14.32 -5.97
CA LYS A 68 -7.62 14.95 -4.67
C LYS A 68 -6.55 14.17 -3.91
N VAL A 69 -6.73 12.86 -3.73
CA VAL A 69 -5.77 12.03 -3.00
C VAL A 69 -4.40 12.04 -3.68
N PHE A 70 -4.34 11.92 -4.99
CA PHE A 70 -3.07 11.94 -5.72
C PHE A 70 -2.38 13.30 -5.65
N THR A 71 -3.12 14.39 -5.77
CA THR A 71 -2.56 15.75 -5.67
C THR A 71 -1.96 15.98 -4.29
N ASP A 72 -2.68 15.66 -3.24
CA ASP A 72 -2.18 15.81 -1.86
C ASP A 72 -0.95 14.91 -1.60
N ALA A 73 -0.97 13.68 -2.11
CA ALA A 73 0.18 12.78 -1.98
C ALA A 73 1.41 13.32 -2.75
N LEU A 74 1.21 13.93 -3.92
CA LEU A 74 2.29 14.56 -4.67
C LEU A 74 2.95 15.71 -3.90
N ASP A 75 2.18 16.46 -3.11
CA ASP A 75 2.69 17.56 -2.28
C ASP A 75 3.52 17.08 -1.07
N LEU A 76 3.40 15.81 -0.70
CA LEU A 76 4.23 15.20 0.35
C LEU A 76 5.62 14.76 -0.13
N ARG A 77 5.90 14.81 -1.42
CA ARG A 77 7.17 14.40 -1.99
C ARG A 77 8.28 15.38 -1.66
N LYS A 78 9.49 14.87 -1.51
CA LYS A 78 10.69 15.69 -1.31
C LYS A 78 11.01 16.56 -2.52
N ASN A 79 10.75 16.06 -3.71
CA ASN A 79 10.96 16.76 -4.97
C ASN A 79 10.20 16.07 -6.12
N GLU A 80 10.20 16.66 -7.30
CA GLU A 80 9.53 16.13 -8.49
C GLU A 80 10.03 14.76 -8.96
N LYS A 81 11.24 14.35 -8.57
CA LYS A 81 11.81 13.04 -8.93
C LYS A 81 11.41 11.94 -7.96
N SER A 82 10.89 12.30 -6.78
CA SER A 82 10.40 11.32 -5.82
C SER A 82 9.15 10.63 -6.36
N PRO A 83 9.15 9.29 -6.52
CA PRO A 83 8.03 8.59 -7.15
C PRO A 83 6.81 8.57 -6.23
N LEU A 84 5.61 8.67 -6.84
CA LEU A 84 4.36 8.23 -6.25
C LEU A 84 3.96 6.93 -6.95
N LEU A 85 3.92 5.84 -6.21
CA LEU A 85 3.60 4.50 -6.67
C LEU A 85 2.26 4.06 -6.08
N VAL A 86 1.40 3.47 -6.91
CA VAL A 86 0.04 3.14 -6.49
C VAL A 86 -0.28 1.71 -6.94
N THR A 87 -0.87 0.91 -6.06
CA THR A 87 -1.54 -0.34 -6.42
C THR A 87 -3.02 -0.24 -6.08
N PRO A 88 -3.93 -0.76 -6.91
CA PRO A 88 -5.35 -0.78 -6.56
C PRO A 88 -5.63 -1.78 -5.44
N GLY A 89 -6.64 -1.47 -4.63
CA GLY A 89 -7.25 -2.41 -3.69
C GLY A 89 -8.47 -3.09 -4.26
N ASN A 90 -9.25 -3.75 -3.40
CA ASN A 90 -10.48 -4.43 -3.83
C ASN A 90 -11.71 -3.51 -3.86
N HIS A 91 -11.64 -2.35 -3.21
CA HIS A 91 -12.68 -1.34 -3.25
C HIS A 91 -12.48 -0.31 -4.38
N ASP A 92 -11.33 -0.29 -5.04
CA ASP A 92 -11.04 0.68 -6.10
C ASP A 92 -11.73 0.34 -7.42
N ASN A 93 -12.34 1.33 -8.07
CA ASN A 93 -12.72 1.24 -9.48
C ASN A 93 -11.49 1.37 -10.36
N ARG A 94 -11.00 0.24 -10.88
CA ARG A 94 -9.74 0.16 -11.63
C ARG A 94 -9.72 1.01 -12.89
N ALA A 95 -10.85 1.12 -13.60
CA ALA A 95 -10.94 1.90 -14.83
C ALA A 95 -10.76 3.40 -14.54
N ILE A 96 -11.47 3.89 -13.52
CA ILE A 96 -11.39 5.31 -13.10
C ILE A 96 -10.03 5.60 -12.51
N LEU A 97 -9.53 4.73 -11.63
CA LEU A 97 -8.20 4.85 -11.05
C LEU A 97 -7.13 4.99 -12.15
N THR A 98 -7.18 4.14 -13.18
CA THR A 98 -6.23 4.18 -14.30
C THR A 98 -6.33 5.48 -15.07
N GLU A 99 -7.56 5.91 -15.40
CA GLU A 99 -7.81 7.16 -16.13
C GLU A 99 -7.23 8.37 -15.38
N VAL A 100 -7.49 8.45 -14.07
CA VAL A 100 -7.01 9.55 -13.24
C VAL A 100 -5.49 9.48 -13.04
N ALA A 101 -4.93 8.31 -12.80
CA ALA A 101 -3.50 8.11 -12.67
C ALA A 101 -2.76 8.52 -13.94
N ASP A 102 -3.26 8.14 -15.12
CA ASP A 102 -2.69 8.55 -16.42
C ASP A 102 -2.72 10.08 -16.61
N LYS A 103 -3.70 10.77 -16.05
CA LYS A 103 -3.86 12.23 -16.15
C LYS A 103 -3.00 12.98 -15.15
N VAL A 104 -3.03 12.57 -13.87
CA VAL A 104 -2.41 13.29 -12.75
C VAL A 104 -0.94 12.92 -12.59
N LEU A 105 -0.57 11.69 -12.89
CA LEU A 105 0.78 11.14 -12.73
C LEU A 105 1.65 11.12 -14.00
N PRO A 106 1.29 11.76 -15.14
CA PRO A 106 2.11 11.70 -16.38
C PRO A 106 3.50 12.30 -16.20
N CYS A 107 3.66 13.17 -15.20
CA CYS A 107 4.94 13.77 -14.83
C CYS A 107 5.83 12.85 -14.00
N LEU A 108 5.28 11.77 -13.46
CA LEU A 108 6.05 10.76 -12.75
C LEU A 108 6.72 9.86 -13.78
N GLN A 109 7.93 10.18 -14.15
CA GLN A 109 8.76 9.47 -15.13
C GLN A 109 9.09 8.02 -14.73
N TRP A 110 8.45 7.48 -13.65
CA TRP A 110 8.93 6.36 -12.88
C TRP A 110 7.92 5.24 -12.81
N GLY A 111 7.56 4.48 -13.50
CA GLY A 111 6.83 3.25 -13.25
C GLY A 111 5.62 3.05 -14.16
N LEU A 112 4.71 3.98 -14.23
CA LEU A 112 3.49 3.81 -15.03
C LEU A 112 3.77 3.76 -16.54
N LYS A 113 4.71 4.57 -17.04
CA LYS A 113 5.06 4.59 -18.46
C LYS A 113 5.98 3.45 -18.88
N GLN A 114 6.80 2.91 -17.98
CA GLN A 114 7.76 1.86 -18.32
C GLN A 114 7.15 0.47 -18.40
N THR A 115 6.00 0.27 -17.80
CA THR A 115 5.45 -1.09 -17.66
C THR A 115 4.15 -1.32 -18.42
N ASP A 116 3.58 -0.32 -19.10
CA ASP A 116 2.19 -0.38 -19.59
C ASP A 116 1.18 -0.79 -18.48
N GLY A 117 1.59 -0.55 -17.26
CA GLY A 117 1.21 -1.26 -16.07
C GLY A 117 -0.25 -1.16 -15.71
N PHE A 118 -0.84 0.00 -15.79
CA PHE A 118 -2.24 0.20 -15.42
C PHE A 118 -3.23 -0.08 -16.56
N LYS A 119 -2.76 -0.16 -17.81
CA LYS A 119 -3.64 -0.40 -18.96
C LYS A 119 -4.11 -1.84 -19.11
N ASP A 120 -3.37 -2.76 -18.52
CA ASP A 120 -3.70 -4.19 -18.59
C ASP A 120 -4.22 -4.64 -17.21
N VAL A 121 -5.50 -4.83 -17.08
CA VAL A 121 -6.24 -5.14 -15.84
C VAL A 121 -5.82 -6.48 -15.22
N GLY A 122 -4.68 -7.02 -15.55
CA GLY A 122 -4.27 -8.35 -15.14
C GLY A 122 -2.87 -8.48 -14.58
N GLY A 123 -2.70 -8.39 -13.28
CA GLY A 123 -1.47 -8.80 -12.60
C GLY A 123 -0.26 -7.94 -12.97
N GLN A 124 -0.23 -6.72 -12.49
CA GLN A 124 0.79 -5.72 -12.85
C GLN A 124 1.90 -5.63 -11.83
N CYS A 125 3.09 -5.33 -12.30
CA CYS A 125 4.24 -5.07 -11.46
C CYS A 125 4.92 -3.77 -11.93
N LEU A 126 5.04 -2.79 -11.01
CA LEU A 126 5.74 -1.53 -11.22
C LEU A 126 7.06 -1.54 -10.45
N PHE A 127 8.03 -0.78 -10.94
CA PHE A 127 9.35 -0.71 -10.32
C PHE A 127 9.83 0.73 -10.20
N ALA A 128 10.46 1.04 -9.07
CA ALA A 128 11.17 2.29 -8.89
C ALA A 128 12.42 2.06 -8.04
N THR A 129 13.46 2.86 -8.26
CA THR A 129 14.66 2.82 -7.44
C THR A 129 14.71 4.04 -6.54
N VAL A 130 14.95 3.82 -5.25
CA VAL A 130 15.16 4.87 -4.24
C VAL A 130 16.42 4.52 -3.46
N GLY A 131 17.46 5.32 -3.62
CA GLY A 131 18.78 4.99 -3.08
C GLY A 131 19.27 3.61 -3.53
N SER A 132 19.63 2.76 -2.58
CA SER A 132 20.05 1.38 -2.83
C SER A 132 18.88 0.39 -2.97
N LYS A 133 17.65 0.79 -2.71
CA LYS A 133 16.50 -0.13 -2.70
C LYS A 133 15.69 -0.03 -3.99
N THR A 134 15.16 -1.16 -4.39
CA THR A 134 14.16 -1.27 -5.46
C THR A 134 12.78 -1.46 -4.85
N LEU A 135 11.90 -0.52 -5.12
CA LEU A 135 10.50 -0.60 -4.76
C LEU A 135 9.76 -1.38 -5.85
N VAL A 136 9.08 -2.43 -5.46
CA VAL A 136 8.27 -3.26 -6.35
C VAL A 136 6.82 -3.14 -5.92
N ILE A 137 5.96 -2.68 -6.82
CA ILE A 137 4.52 -2.61 -6.58
C ILE A 137 3.86 -3.74 -7.35
N LEU A 138 3.24 -4.67 -6.63
CA LEU A 138 2.54 -5.81 -7.21
C LEU A 138 1.03 -5.63 -7.01
N ASP A 139 0.29 -5.65 -8.11
CA ASP A 139 -1.17 -5.67 -8.06
C ASP A 139 -1.65 -7.02 -7.52
N SER A 140 -2.22 -7.00 -6.33
CA SER A 140 -2.81 -8.14 -5.64
C SER A 140 -4.34 -8.17 -5.68
N GLY A 141 -4.95 -7.30 -6.49
CA GLY A 141 -6.41 -7.16 -6.58
C GLY A 141 -7.10 -8.39 -7.19
N THR A 142 -8.20 -8.18 -7.89
CA THR A 142 -9.12 -9.23 -8.35
C THR A 142 -8.58 -10.12 -9.46
N VAL A 143 -7.36 -9.88 -9.99
CA VAL A 143 -6.84 -10.56 -11.17
C VAL A 143 -5.56 -11.30 -10.84
N ASP A 144 -5.21 -12.24 -11.67
CA ASP A 144 -4.15 -13.22 -11.56
C ASP A 144 -2.80 -12.63 -11.03
N PRO A 145 -2.48 -12.78 -9.75
CA PRO A 145 -1.24 -12.26 -9.18
C PRO A 145 0.00 -12.95 -9.79
N TYR A 146 -0.18 -14.12 -10.40
CA TYR A 146 0.90 -14.88 -11.00
C TYR A 146 1.54 -14.15 -12.19
N LYS A 147 0.78 -13.37 -12.95
CA LYS A 147 1.33 -12.56 -14.05
C LYS A 147 2.29 -11.48 -13.55
N GLY A 148 1.93 -10.79 -12.46
CA GLY A 148 2.81 -9.80 -11.84
C GLY A 148 4.09 -10.44 -11.29
N ILE A 149 3.98 -11.61 -10.66
CA ILE A 149 5.13 -12.36 -10.14
C ILE A 149 6.03 -12.83 -11.29
N THR A 150 5.48 -13.26 -12.42
CA THR A 150 6.28 -13.64 -13.60
C THR A 150 7.06 -12.44 -14.13
N LYS A 151 6.45 -11.26 -14.20
CA LYS A 151 7.15 -10.02 -14.57
C LYS A 151 8.25 -9.66 -13.57
N LEU A 152 7.97 -9.75 -12.27
CA LEU A 152 8.96 -9.55 -11.21
C LEU A 152 10.16 -10.47 -11.40
N ALA A 153 9.92 -11.78 -11.59
CA ALA A 153 10.97 -12.77 -11.78
C ALA A 153 11.85 -12.44 -12.99
N ALA A 154 11.24 -12.10 -14.12
CA ALA A 154 11.97 -11.72 -15.34
C ALA A 154 12.84 -10.47 -15.10
N HIS A 155 12.26 -9.44 -14.48
CA HIS A 155 12.96 -8.17 -14.23
C HIS A 155 14.12 -8.33 -13.25
N VAL A 156 13.96 -9.13 -12.20
CA VAL A 156 15.02 -9.46 -11.24
C VAL A 156 16.18 -10.19 -11.93
N LEU A 157 15.89 -11.15 -12.82
CA LEU A 157 16.90 -11.86 -13.58
C LEU A 157 17.68 -10.96 -14.55
N GLU A 158 16.96 -10.07 -15.25
CA GLU A 158 17.58 -9.13 -16.21
C GLU A 158 18.51 -8.12 -15.52
N ASN A 159 18.09 -7.59 -14.36
CA ASN A 159 18.79 -6.52 -13.65
C ASN A 159 19.70 -7.04 -12.53
N LYS A 160 19.77 -8.34 -12.31
CA LYS A 160 20.59 -8.97 -11.26
C LYS A 160 20.33 -8.38 -9.86
N TRP A 161 19.08 -8.15 -9.54
CA TRP A 161 18.70 -7.57 -8.26
C TRP A 161 18.97 -8.52 -7.10
N ASN A 162 19.33 -7.89 -5.99
CA ASN A 162 19.48 -8.58 -4.73
C ASN A 162 18.12 -8.59 -3.99
N LYS A 163 17.75 -9.75 -3.44
CA LYS A 163 16.58 -9.92 -2.57
C LYS A 163 16.58 -8.92 -1.39
N GLU A 164 17.73 -8.65 -0.82
CA GLU A 164 17.95 -7.76 0.33
C GLU A 164 17.68 -6.28 -0.02
N ASP A 165 17.74 -5.94 -1.30
CA ASP A 165 17.51 -4.59 -1.79
C ASP A 165 16.09 -4.38 -2.36
N THR A 166 15.24 -5.40 -2.30
CA THR A 166 13.87 -5.35 -2.82
C THR A 166 12.86 -5.14 -1.69
N LEU A 167 12.07 -4.07 -1.80
CA LEU A 167 10.90 -3.79 -0.97
C LEU A 167 9.64 -4.01 -1.81
N LEU A 168 8.83 -5.01 -1.46
CA LEU A 168 7.65 -5.39 -2.22
C LEU A 168 6.37 -4.90 -1.55
N PHE A 169 5.56 -4.17 -2.31
CA PHE A 169 4.31 -3.57 -1.87
C PHE A 169 3.12 -4.16 -2.61
N THR A 170 2.06 -4.47 -1.89
CA THR A 170 0.79 -4.95 -2.44
C THR A 170 -0.37 -4.38 -1.62
N HIS A 171 -1.61 -4.60 -2.08
CA HIS A 171 -2.75 -4.31 -1.22
C HIS A 171 -3.02 -5.46 -0.25
N LYS A 172 -3.12 -6.71 -0.74
CA LYS A 172 -3.53 -7.85 0.07
C LYS A 172 -2.35 -8.58 0.71
N PRO A 173 -2.44 -8.93 2.00
CA PRO A 173 -1.52 -9.89 2.61
C PRO A 173 -1.74 -11.30 2.07
N PHE A 174 -0.75 -12.17 2.20
CA PHE A 174 -0.88 -13.57 1.83
C PHE A 174 -1.27 -14.47 3.02
N GLN A 175 -1.88 -15.62 2.74
CA GLN A 175 -2.54 -16.53 3.70
C GLN A 175 -1.65 -17.18 4.77
N ASN A 176 -0.48 -16.66 5.07
CA ASN A 176 0.46 -17.31 5.98
C ASN A 176 0.51 -16.70 7.39
N SER A 177 -0.42 -15.82 7.73
CA SER A 177 -0.47 -15.15 9.02
C SER A 177 -1.49 -15.82 9.95
N ARG A 178 -1.07 -16.26 11.13
CA ARG A 178 -1.97 -16.78 12.17
C ARG A 178 -3.01 -15.75 12.61
N LEU A 179 -2.69 -14.46 12.51
CA LEU A 179 -3.59 -13.37 12.84
C LEU A 179 -4.85 -13.37 11.97
N TYR A 180 -4.72 -13.82 10.72
CA TYR A 180 -5.75 -13.65 9.70
C TYR A 180 -6.57 -14.91 9.41
N HIS A 181 -6.17 -16.07 9.90
CA HIS A 181 -6.92 -17.32 9.70
C HIS A 181 -8.37 -17.27 10.23
N ARG A 182 -8.66 -16.37 11.13
CA ARG A 182 -9.95 -16.35 11.81
C ARG A 182 -11.00 -15.48 11.13
N PHE A 183 -10.59 -14.42 10.41
CA PHE A 183 -11.49 -13.34 10.00
C PHE A 183 -11.67 -13.16 8.49
N MET A 184 -10.73 -13.59 7.65
CA MET A 184 -10.75 -13.22 6.23
C MET A 184 -10.25 -14.32 5.29
N LYS A 185 -10.67 -15.55 5.44
CA LYS A 185 -10.19 -16.69 4.63
C LYS A 185 -10.28 -16.46 3.13
N ASP A 186 -11.25 -15.68 2.68
CA ASP A 186 -11.60 -15.54 1.26
C ASP A 186 -11.00 -14.29 0.59
N ASN A 187 -10.34 -13.41 1.36
CA ASN A 187 -9.83 -12.13 0.88
C ASN A 187 -8.30 -11.99 0.90
N LEU A 188 -7.58 -13.06 1.20
CA LEU A 188 -6.12 -13.10 1.20
C LEU A 188 -5.58 -13.59 -0.14
N LEU A 189 -4.34 -13.24 -0.44
CA LEU A 189 -3.62 -13.94 -1.50
C LEU A 189 -3.42 -15.40 -1.10
N PRO A 190 -3.52 -16.35 -2.04
CA PRO A 190 -3.21 -17.75 -1.76
C PRO A 190 -1.82 -17.93 -1.14
N ALA A 191 -1.66 -18.90 -0.28
CA ALA A 191 -0.38 -19.20 0.39
C ALA A 191 0.76 -19.43 -0.61
N GLU A 192 0.44 -20.03 -1.75
CA GLU A 192 1.36 -20.29 -2.85
C GLU A 192 1.97 -19.01 -3.44
N VAL A 193 1.25 -17.89 -3.38
CA VAL A 193 1.78 -16.59 -3.81
C VAL A 193 2.91 -16.14 -2.89
N GLY A 194 2.77 -16.36 -1.57
CA GLY A 194 3.85 -16.11 -0.61
C GLY A 194 5.11 -16.91 -0.94
N ASP A 195 4.94 -18.19 -1.28
CA ASP A 195 6.05 -19.06 -1.67
C ASP A 195 6.75 -18.59 -2.96
N LEU A 196 5.98 -18.01 -3.89
CA LEU A 196 6.52 -17.51 -5.17
C LEU A 196 7.26 -16.19 -5.03
N ILE A 197 6.87 -15.29 -4.10
CA ILE A 197 7.52 -14.00 -3.91
C ILE A 197 8.70 -14.06 -2.94
N ALA A 198 8.72 -15.00 -2.02
CA ALA A 198 9.76 -15.16 -1.01
C ALA A 198 11.21 -15.19 -1.56
N PRO A 199 11.48 -15.72 -2.78
CA PRO A 199 12.82 -15.64 -3.37
C PRO A 199 13.27 -14.22 -3.73
N TYR A 200 12.36 -13.26 -3.85
CA TYR A 200 12.64 -11.93 -4.40
C TYR A 200 12.65 -10.81 -3.38
N THR A 201 12.15 -11.03 -2.18
CA THR A 201 12.12 -10.02 -1.13
C THR A 201 12.21 -10.63 0.27
N PHE A 202 12.79 -9.86 1.21
CA PHE A 202 12.67 -10.11 2.64
C PHE A 202 11.56 -9.25 3.28
N GLU A 203 11.18 -8.14 2.62
CA GLU A 203 10.29 -7.13 3.17
C GLU A 203 9.05 -6.99 2.29
N TYR A 204 7.91 -7.37 2.83
CA TYR A 204 6.60 -7.36 2.19
C TYR A 204 5.67 -6.41 2.91
N PHE A 205 5.18 -5.40 2.21
CA PHE A 205 4.32 -4.34 2.73
C PHE A 205 2.94 -4.45 2.12
N CYS A 206 1.89 -4.39 2.95
CA CYS A 206 0.50 -4.48 2.50
C CYS A 206 -0.44 -3.61 3.33
N GLY A 207 -1.70 -3.55 2.94
CA GLY A 207 -2.82 -2.92 3.64
C GLY A 207 -3.94 -3.92 3.90
N HIS A 208 -5.17 -3.55 3.50
CA HIS A 208 -6.38 -4.37 3.45
C HIS A 208 -7.03 -4.69 4.81
N PHE A 209 -6.26 -4.82 5.87
CA PHE A 209 -6.79 -5.22 7.17
C PHE A 209 -7.09 -4.07 8.12
N HIS A 210 -6.79 -2.85 7.73
CA HIS A 210 -6.99 -1.70 8.62
C HIS A 210 -6.41 -1.93 10.01
N HIS A 211 -5.28 -2.64 10.10
CA HIS A 211 -4.69 -3.04 11.37
C HIS A 211 -3.17 -3.07 11.26
N LEU A 212 -2.50 -2.43 12.21
CA LEU A 212 -1.05 -2.47 12.30
C LEU A 212 -0.57 -3.86 12.73
N ALA A 213 0.23 -4.50 11.90
CA ALA A 213 0.90 -5.74 12.26
C ALA A 213 2.24 -5.91 11.54
N THR A 214 3.18 -6.57 12.22
CA THR A 214 4.39 -7.11 11.61
C THR A 214 4.47 -8.60 11.92
N VAL A 215 4.58 -9.41 10.90
CA VAL A 215 4.58 -10.87 11.02
C VAL A 215 5.75 -11.46 10.26
N ASN A 216 6.57 -12.27 10.93
CA ASN A 216 7.56 -13.08 10.25
C ASN A 216 6.88 -14.33 9.66
N ALA A 217 6.89 -14.45 8.34
CA ALA A 217 6.15 -15.47 7.62
C ALA A 217 6.71 -16.89 7.80
N THR A 218 8.00 -17.06 8.10
CA THR A 218 8.60 -18.39 8.31
C THR A 218 8.13 -19.08 9.56
N THR A 219 7.79 -18.33 10.58
CA THR A 219 7.26 -18.90 11.83
C THR A 219 5.89 -19.55 11.66
N ILE A 220 5.24 -19.35 10.51
CA ILE A 220 3.85 -19.71 10.27
C ILE A 220 3.72 -20.83 9.23
N ASN A 221 4.60 -20.89 8.26
CA ASN A 221 4.53 -21.88 7.19
C ASN A 221 5.83 -22.68 7.03
N SER A 222 5.77 -23.96 7.39
CA SER A 222 6.89 -24.91 7.19
C SER A 222 7.24 -25.13 5.71
N ARG A 223 6.40 -24.68 4.77
CA ARG A 223 6.64 -24.82 3.32
C ARG A 223 7.61 -23.77 2.75
N LEU A 224 7.84 -22.66 3.46
CA LEU A 224 8.78 -21.64 3.01
C LEU A 224 10.26 -22.04 3.15
N ASN A 225 10.56 -23.29 3.46
CA ASN A 225 11.91 -23.86 3.47
C ASN A 225 12.98 -22.97 4.12
N GLY A 226 12.63 -22.25 5.18
CA GLY A 226 13.55 -21.37 5.89
C GLY A 226 13.83 -20.00 5.22
N VAL A 227 12.99 -19.59 4.28
CA VAL A 227 13.08 -18.24 3.72
C VAL A 227 12.23 -17.29 4.56
N ASP A 228 12.89 -16.36 5.23
CA ASP A 228 12.22 -15.35 6.05
C ASP A 228 11.68 -14.22 5.18
N VAL A 229 10.38 -13.93 5.32
CA VAL A 229 9.73 -12.74 4.77
C VAL A 229 9.03 -12.02 5.90
N ASN A 230 9.42 -10.79 6.15
CA ASN A 230 8.72 -9.92 7.08
C ASN A 230 7.53 -9.30 6.38
N MET A 231 6.33 -9.57 6.86
CA MET A 231 5.12 -8.94 6.34
C MET A 231 4.70 -7.80 7.28
N HIS A 232 4.64 -6.61 6.73
CA HIS A 232 4.24 -5.38 7.42
C HIS A 232 2.88 -4.95 6.89
N VAL A 233 1.88 -4.91 7.78
CA VAL A 233 0.55 -4.41 7.46
C VAL A 233 0.47 -2.95 7.87
N CYS A 234 0.19 -2.09 6.90
CA CYS A 234 0.01 -0.66 7.12
C CYS A 234 -1.30 -0.41 7.90
N PRO A 235 -1.28 0.46 8.91
CA PRO A 235 -2.53 0.90 9.53
C PRO A 235 -3.41 1.62 8.50
N GLY A 236 -4.71 1.34 8.52
CA GLY A 236 -5.66 1.97 7.62
C GLY A 236 -5.88 3.45 7.95
N ILE A 237 -6.13 4.27 6.91
CA ILE A 237 -6.49 5.67 7.12
C ILE A 237 -7.97 5.81 7.49
N GLN A 238 -8.84 5.01 6.90
CA GLN A 238 -10.26 5.01 7.24
C GLN A 238 -10.51 4.69 8.71
N CYS A 239 -9.91 3.62 9.21
CA CYS A 239 -10.08 3.16 10.59
C CYS A 239 -9.02 2.12 10.95
N GLN A 240 -8.92 1.80 12.24
CA GLN A 240 -8.28 0.58 12.70
C GLN A 240 -9.36 -0.45 13.03
N ILE A 241 -9.13 -1.70 12.66
CA ILE A 241 -10.03 -2.81 13.01
C ILE A 241 -9.38 -3.61 14.15
N ASP A 242 -10.13 -3.80 15.25
CA ASP A 242 -9.67 -4.70 16.31
C ASP A 242 -9.85 -6.16 15.87
N PRO A 243 -8.76 -6.87 15.53
CA PRO A 243 -8.80 -8.24 15.02
C PRO A 243 -9.20 -9.26 16.10
N TYR A 244 -9.19 -8.86 17.37
CA TYR A 244 -9.56 -9.71 18.51
C TYR A 244 -11.01 -9.52 18.93
N SER A 245 -11.67 -8.46 18.45
CA SER A 245 -13.09 -8.26 18.67
C SER A 245 -13.90 -9.28 17.86
N LYS A 246 -14.94 -9.86 18.48
CA LYS A 246 -15.83 -10.79 17.77
C LYS A 246 -16.61 -10.10 16.64
N ASP A 247 -16.82 -8.81 16.77
CA ASP A 247 -17.67 -8.00 15.89
C ASP A 247 -16.84 -7.12 14.93
N CYS A 248 -15.52 -7.33 14.86
CA CYS A 248 -14.60 -6.54 14.04
C CYS A 248 -14.87 -5.02 14.17
N VAL A 249 -14.87 -4.54 15.42
CA VAL A 249 -15.18 -3.13 15.70
C VAL A 249 -14.19 -2.21 14.99
N ALA A 250 -14.71 -1.35 14.13
CA ALA A 250 -13.93 -0.29 13.51
C ALA A 250 -13.76 0.88 14.47
N ILE A 251 -12.51 1.25 14.72
CA ILE A 251 -12.14 2.40 15.54
C ILE A 251 -11.68 3.50 14.57
N PRO A 252 -12.33 4.66 14.51
CA PRO A 252 -12.04 5.71 13.53
C PRO A 252 -10.77 6.50 13.88
N ILE A 253 -9.67 5.79 14.06
CA ILE A 253 -8.34 6.35 14.31
C ILE A 253 -7.48 6.11 13.08
N PRO A 254 -7.11 7.17 12.30
CA PRO A 254 -6.33 7.01 11.12
C PRO A 254 -4.85 6.72 11.44
N GLY A 255 -4.19 6.01 10.52
CA GLY A 255 -2.77 5.73 10.65
C GLY A 255 -2.07 5.59 9.30
N TYR A 256 -0.74 5.57 9.35
CA TYR A 256 0.16 5.35 8.21
C TYR A 256 1.50 4.81 8.72
N GLN A 257 2.42 4.48 7.81
CA GLN A 257 3.77 4.14 8.25
C GLN A 257 4.86 4.79 7.40
N VAL A 258 6.01 5.04 8.05
CA VAL A 258 7.22 5.55 7.41
C VAL A 258 8.27 4.44 7.42
N ILE A 259 8.83 4.16 6.25
CA ILE A 259 9.86 3.14 6.07
C ILE A 259 11.17 3.88 5.82
N THR A 260 12.20 3.56 6.62
CA THR A 260 13.51 4.23 6.55
C THR A 260 14.63 3.23 6.32
N PHE A 261 15.65 3.64 5.55
CA PHE A 261 16.87 2.87 5.32
C PHE A 261 18.05 3.77 4.95
N GLU A 262 19.25 3.24 5.03
CA GLU A 262 20.46 3.92 4.60
C GLU A 262 20.81 3.62 3.14
N GLU A 263 21.77 4.36 2.57
CA GLU A 263 22.17 4.21 1.17
C GLU A 263 23.00 2.95 0.89
N SER A 264 23.54 2.30 1.91
CA SER A 264 24.31 1.08 1.72
C SER A 264 23.47 -0.10 1.23
N SER A 265 24.01 -0.89 0.32
CA SER A 265 23.44 -2.20 0.00
C SER A 265 23.34 -3.04 1.29
N ASN A 266 22.29 -3.83 1.42
CA ASN A 266 21.98 -4.62 2.61
C ASN A 266 21.69 -3.79 3.88
N SER A 267 21.37 -2.50 3.74
CA SER A 267 20.95 -1.69 4.89
C SER A 267 19.67 -2.23 5.52
N ALA A 268 19.63 -2.24 6.83
CA ALA A 268 18.43 -2.59 7.57
C ALA A 268 17.28 -1.64 7.21
N VAL A 269 16.08 -2.20 7.15
CA VAL A 269 14.83 -1.45 6.92
C VAL A 269 14.14 -1.28 8.26
N TYR A 270 13.79 -0.04 8.59
CA TYR A 270 13.07 0.29 9.82
C TYR A 270 11.66 0.78 9.45
N VAL A 271 10.66 0.22 10.09
CA VAL A 271 9.25 0.57 9.88
C VAL A 271 8.73 1.32 11.10
N HIS A 272 8.24 2.52 10.88
CA HIS A 272 7.73 3.43 11.90
C HIS A 272 6.23 3.67 11.67
N PRO A 273 5.35 2.93 12.33
CA PRO A 273 3.93 3.21 12.26
C PRO A 273 3.60 4.49 13.01
N VAL A 274 2.67 5.25 12.46
CA VAL A 274 2.11 6.45 13.07
C VAL A 274 0.61 6.28 13.17
N ILE A 275 0.11 6.27 14.39
CA ILE A 275 -1.33 6.20 14.71
C ILE A 275 -1.71 7.56 15.31
N LEU A 276 -2.77 8.16 14.80
CA LEU A 276 -3.24 9.47 15.28
C LEU A 276 -4.21 9.28 16.44
N ASP A 277 -3.69 8.84 17.59
CA ASP A 277 -4.50 8.53 18.80
C ASP A 277 -5.24 9.74 19.35
N ASP A 278 -4.78 10.95 19.05
CA ASP A 278 -5.41 12.22 19.44
C ASP A 278 -6.43 12.73 18.40
N TYR A 279 -6.67 11.96 17.33
CA TYR A 279 -7.69 12.29 16.35
C TYR A 279 -9.08 12.23 16.99
N VAL A 280 -9.76 13.36 17.01
CA VAL A 280 -11.13 13.46 17.51
C VAL A 280 -12.07 13.46 16.31
N VAL A 281 -12.96 12.47 16.27
CA VAL A 281 -14.05 12.42 15.30
C VAL A 281 -14.92 13.67 15.50
N LYS A 282 -15.05 14.49 14.47
CA LYS A 282 -15.97 15.60 14.52
C LYS A 282 -17.39 15.06 14.46
N ASP A 283 -18.15 15.24 15.55
CA ASP A 283 -19.59 14.95 15.51
C ASP A 283 -20.21 15.76 14.37
N LYS A 284 -20.84 15.07 13.44
CA LYS A 284 -21.69 15.72 12.43
C LYS A 284 -22.97 16.17 13.15
N THR A 285 -22.97 17.42 13.70
CA THR A 285 -24.18 18.07 14.25
C THR A 285 -25.08 18.56 13.13
#